data_fac63ad9ea3accd974d3dd2ea07c4250
#
_entry.id   fac63ad9ea3accd974d3dd2ea07c4250
#
_cell.length_a   1.000
_cell.length_b   1.000
_cell.length_c   1.000
_cell.angle_alpha   90.00
_cell.angle_beta   90.00
_cell.angle_gamma   90.00
#
_symmetry.space_group_name_H-M   'P 1'
#
loop_
_entity.id
_entity.type
_entity.pdbx_description
1 polymer ?
#
loop_
_entity_poly.entity_id
_entity_poly.type
_entity_poly.pdbx_seq_one_letter_code
_entity_poly.pdbx_strand_id
1 'polypeptide(L)'
;SIRKGGNKVRISAKLTDALVDVQIWSQTWDRSLDDIFEVQDEVSQKVSALASPAIISNEQNTLNNKDLKIFSAWDEYLHSLNSYDKSSEAKNVEKKIKYVYEAIEHAEKSIALNRNLTDAYNVLASCLFFLRLESSLQHDREKNETRYREVAEKSYSLDPYNPDSVL
;
A
#
# COMPACT_ATOMS: atom_id res chain seq x y z
N SER A 1 -16.13 3.62 -9.19
CA SER A 1 -15.75 4.84 -9.91
C SER A 1 -15.38 5.94 -8.93
N ILE A 2 -14.42 6.78 -9.29
CA ILE A 2 -13.96 7.92 -8.50
C ILE A 2 -14.13 9.19 -9.33
N ARG A 3 -14.71 10.23 -8.74
CA ARG A 3 -14.86 11.55 -9.36
C ARG A 3 -14.36 12.62 -8.39
N LYS A 4 -13.48 13.51 -8.88
CA LYS A 4 -12.92 14.63 -8.13
C LYS A 4 -13.53 15.94 -8.57
N GLY A 5 -13.90 16.81 -7.64
CA GLY A 5 -14.38 18.17 -7.87
C GLY A 5 -13.84 19.12 -6.79
N GLY A 6 -12.79 19.88 -7.12
CA GLY A 6 -12.09 20.72 -6.15
C GLY A 6 -11.44 19.87 -5.05
N ASN A 7 -11.73 20.20 -3.78
CA ASN A 7 -11.26 19.44 -2.61
C ASN A 7 -12.23 18.31 -2.20
N LYS A 8 -13.22 17.96 -3.04
CA LYS A 8 -14.17 16.90 -2.77
C LYS A 8 -13.95 15.74 -3.71
N VAL A 9 -14.08 14.53 -3.18
CA VAL A 9 -14.04 13.27 -3.92
C VAL A 9 -15.35 12.53 -3.69
N ARG A 10 -15.94 12.10 -4.80
CA ARG A 10 -17.06 11.15 -4.78
C ARG A 10 -16.54 9.78 -5.20
N ILE A 11 -16.67 8.81 -4.31
CA ILE A 11 -16.31 7.41 -4.53
C ILE A 11 -17.59 6.60 -4.59
N SER A 12 -17.78 5.84 -5.67
CA SER A 12 -18.88 4.90 -5.79
C SER A 12 -18.34 3.50 -6.01
N ALA A 13 -18.65 2.60 -5.10
CA ALA A 13 -18.35 1.18 -5.22
C ALA A 13 -19.63 0.38 -5.41
N LYS A 14 -19.56 -0.69 -6.20
CA LYS A 14 -20.64 -1.64 -6.37
C LYS A 14 -20.08 -3.06 -6.40
N LEU A 15 -20.77 -3.98 -5.77
CA LEU A 15 -20.53 -5.42 -5.83
C LEU A 15 -21.61 -6.06 -6.68
N THR A 16 -21.21 -6.85 -7.67
CA THR A 16 -22.13 -7.55 -8.57
C THR A 16 -21.77 -9.04 -8.60
N ASP A 17 -22.74 -9.91 -8.51
CA ASP A 17 -22.55 -11.32 -8.79
C ASP A 17 -22.33 -11.50 -10.30
N ALA A 18 -21.16 -11.96 -10.67
CA ALA A 18 -20.74 -12.10 -12.07
C ALA A 18 -21.42 -13.27 -12.79
N LEU A 19 -21.99 -14.24 -12.06
CA LEU A 19 -22.67 -15.41 -12.64
C LEU A 19 -24.09 -15.09 -13.07
N VAL A 20 -24.78 -14.23 -12.34
CA VAL A 20 -26.20 -13.90 -12.57
C VAL A 20 -26.40 -12.43 -12.92
N ASP A 21 -25.33 -11.64 -13.00
CA ASP A 21 -25.34 -10.17 -13.26
C ASP A 21 -26.28 -9.38 -12.33
N VAL A 22 -26.38 -9.81 -11.08
CA VAL A 22 -27.19 -9.16 -10.06
C VAL A 22 -26.34 -8.29 -9.16
N GLN A 23 -26.72 -7.02 -8.99
CA GLN A 23 -26.06 -6.13 -8.05
C GLN A 23 -26.38 -6.54 -6.61
N ILE A 24 -25.37 -7.00 -5.88
CA ILE A 24 -25.47 -7.40 -4.47
C ILE A 24 -25.51 -6.17 -3.56
N TRP A 25 -24.69 -5.16 -3.90
CA TRP A 25 -24.51 -3.97 -3.09
C TRP A 25 -23.96 -2.80 -3.90
N SER A 26 -24.32 -1.58 -3.50
CA SER A 26 -23.64 -0.36 -3.93
C SER A 26 -23.69 0.71 -2.86
N GLN A 27 -22.65 1.51 -2.80
CA GLN A 27 -22.57 2.66 -1.91
C GLN A 27 -21.77 3.78 -2.55
N THR A 28 -22.12 5.03 -2.19
CA THR A 28 -21.41 6.23 -2.62
C THR A 28 -21.00 7.03 -1.40
N TRP A 29 -19.75 7.49 -1.39
CA TRP A 29 -19.16 8.37 -0.38
C TRP A 29 -18.84 9.71 -1.01
N ASP A 30 -19.22 10.77 -0.34
CA ASP A 30 -18.81 12.14 -0.61
C ASP A 30 -17.92 12.59 0.54
N ARG A 31 -16.64 12.80 0.28
CA ARG A 31 -15.62 13.12 1.29
C ARG A 31 -14.68 14.23 0.82
N SER A 32 -13.95 14.81 1.77
CA SER A 32 -12.79 15.62 1.48
C SER A 32 -11.63 14.75 0.94
N LEU A 33 -10.75 15.33 0.15
CA LEU A 33 -9.51 14.68 -0.25
C LEU A 33 -8.64 14.30 0.96
N ASP A 34 -8.75 15.06 2.04
CA ASP A 34 -8.00 14.81 3.27
C ASP A 34 -8.47 13.54 3.99
N ASP A 35 -9.72 13.11 3.75
CA ASP A 35 -10.36 11.95 4.40
C ASP A 35 -10.34 10.70 3.49
N ILE A 36 -9.61 10.72 2.37
CA ILE A 36 -9.71 9.67 1.34
C ILE A 36 -9.26 8.30 1.86
N PHE A 37 -8.32 8.26 2.79
CA PHE A 37 -7.83 7.03 3.41
C PHE A 37 -8.85 6.42 4.38
N GLU A 38 -9.57 7.24 5.14
CA GLU A 38 -10.68 6.75 5.99
C GLU A 38 -11.76 6.09 5.14
N VAL A 39 -12.05 6.65 3.96
CA VAL A 39 -13.00 6.06 3.02
C VAL A 39 -12.49 4.75 2.46
N GLN A 40 -11.20 4.65 2.18
CA GLN A 40 -10.58 3.41 1.69
C GLN A 40 -10.72 2.30 2.72
N ASP A 41 -10.45 2.58 3.99
CA ASP A 41 -10.63 1.63 5.09
C ASP A 41 -12.11 1.22 5.24
N GLU A 42 -13.04 2.18 5.19
CA GLU A 42 -14.47 1.92 5.26
C GLU A 42 -14.95 1.06 4.08
N VAL A 43 -14.50 1.35 2.86
CA VAL A 43 -14.82 0.55 1.66
C VAL A 43 -14.27 -0.86 1.80
N SER A 44 -13.00 -1.00 2.19
CA SER A 44 -12.34 -2.29 2.35
C SER A 44 -13.03 -3.16 3.38
N GLN A 45 -13.37 -2.61 4.55
CA GLN A 45 -14.11 -3.32 5.59
C GLN A 45 -15.50 -3.76 5.12
N LYS A 46 -16.23 -2.89 4.44
CA LYS A 46 -17.58 -3.23 3.91
C LYS A 46 -17.54 -4.25 2.81
N VAL A 47 -16.63 -4.12 1.86
CA VAL A 47 -16.46 -5.11 0.78
C VAL A 47 -16.08 -6.47 1.37
N SER A 48 -15.16 -6.51 2.32
CA SER A 48 -14.77 -7.75 3.00
C SER A 48 -15.93 -8.38 3.77
N ALA A 49 -16.73 -7.57 4.49
CA ALA A 49 -17.88 -8.05 5.24
C ALA A 49 -19.00 -8.58 4.34
N LEU A 50 -19.18 -8.02 3.15
CA LEU A 50 -20.22 -8.43 2.20
C LEU A 50 -19.76 -9.58 1.29
N ALA A 51 -18.48 -9.64 0.96
CA ALA A 51 -17.90 -10.73 0.18
C ALA A 51 -17.79 -12.01 1.02
N SER A 52 -17.53 -11.90 2.34
CA SER A 52 -17.39 -13.04 3.24
C SER A 52 -18.57 -14.02 3.22
N PRO A 53 -19.85 -13.60 3.36
CA PRO A 53 -20.98 -14.54 3.30
C PRO A 53 -21.23 -15.15 1.93
N ALA A 54 -21.01 -14.38 0.85
CA ALA A 54 -21.18 -14.84 -0.53
C ALA A 54 -20.08 -15.87 -0.91
N ILE A 55 -18.89 -15.69 -0.37
CA ILE A 55 -17.75 -16.59 -0.55
C ILE A 55 -17.93 -17.84 0.32
N ILE A 56 -18.42 -17.70 1.56
CA ILE A 56 -18.66 -18.83 2.47
C ILE A 56 -19.76 -19.75 1.96
N SER A 57 -20.78 -19.23 1.27
CA SER A 57 -21.88 -20.08 0.76
C SER A 57 -21.53 -20.93 -0.46
N ASN A 58 -20.54 -20.52 -1.27
CA ASN A 58 -20.13 -21.25 -2.48
C ASN A 58 -18.73 -21.88 -2.43
N GLU A 59 -17.86 -21.47 -1.52
CA GLU A 59 -16.46 -21.90 -1.48
C GLU A 59 -15.97 -22.10 -0.04
N GLN A 60 -16.66 -22.89 0.76
CA GLN A 60 -16.20 -23.21 2.12
C GLN A 60 -14.82 -23.87 2.20
N ASN A 61 -14.13 -24.07 1.07
CA ASN A 61 -12.83 -24.77 1.01
C ASN A 61 -11.71 -24.07 0.25
N THR A 62 -11.84 -22.87 -0.31
CA THR A 62 -10.77 -22.33 -1.20
C THR A 62 -10.36 -20.87 -1.00
N LEU A 63 -10.91 -20.11 -0.08
CA LEU A 63 -10.22 -18.89 0.38
C LEU A 63 -9.04 -19.33 1.23
N ASN A 64 -7.98 -19.70 0.53
CA ASN A 64 -6.69 -20.00 1.11
C ASN A 64 -6.24 -18.78 1.92
N ASN A 65 -5.66 -19.02 3.08
CA ASN A 65 -4.80 -18.11 3.84
C ASN A 65 -3.88 -17.24 2.96
N LYS A 66 -3.67 -17.60 1.71
CA LYS A 66 -2.89 -16.92 0.69
C LYS A 66 -3.57 -15.64 0.18
N ASP A 67 -4.88 -15.67 -0.08
CA ASP A 67 -5.58 -14.49 -0.63
C ASP A 67 -5.76 -13.42 0.43
N LEU A 68 -6.06 -13.81 1.68
CA LEU A 68 -6.08 -12.90 2.82
C LEU A 68 -4.70 -12.25 3.06
N LYS A 69 -3.61 -13.01 2.90
CA LYS A 69 -2.25 -12.47 3.00
C LYS A 69 -1.93 -11.49 1.88
N ILE A 70 -2.41 -11.73 0.67
CA ILE A 70 -2.24 -10.80 -0.46
C ILE A 70 -2.96 -9.48 -0.18
N PHE A 71 -4.21 -9.52 0.29
CA PHE A 71 -4.94 -8.31 0.68
C PHE A 71 -4.23 -7.56 1.81
N SER A 72 -3.82 -8.25 2.86
CA SER A 72 -3.08 -7.63 3.96
C SER A 72 -1.73 -7.05 3.51
N ALA A 73 -1.07 -7.67 2.53
CA ALA A 73 0.16 -7.15 1.96
C ALA A 73 -0.08 -5.83 1.21
N TRP A 74 -1.16 -5.76 0.43
CA TRP A 74 -1.54 -4.54 -0.27
C TRP A 74 -1.95 -3.42 0.68
N ASP A 75 -2.66 -3.72 1.76
CA ASP A 75 -3.03 -2.75 2.79
C ASP A 75 -1.78 -2.14 3.44
N GLU A 76 -0.85 -2.97 3.88
CA GLU A 76 0.43 -2.52 4.43
C GLU A 76 1.25 -1.71 3.40
N TYR A 77 1.25 -2.09 2.12
CA TYR A 77 1.87 -1.30 1.07
C TYR A 77 1.27 0.10 0.95
N LEU A 78 -0.06 0.22 0.97
CA LEU A 78 -0.74 1.50 0.88
C LEU A 78 -0.45 2.41 2.08
N HIS A 79 -0.36 1.83 3.29
CA HIS A 79 0.09 2.57 4.48
C HIS A 79 1.55 3.04 4.33
N SER A 80 2.41 2.20 3.79
CA SER A 80 3.80 2.56 3.47
C SER A 80 3.87 3.74 2.50
N LEU A 81 3.12 3.68 1.40
CA LEU A 81 3.06 4.74 0.39
C LEU A 81 2.56 6.06 0.98
N ASN A 82 1.49 6.03 1.77
CA ASN A 82 0.96 7.20 2.45
C ASN A 82 2.00 7.86 3.39
N SER A 83 2.73 7.06 4.15
CA SER A 83 3.79 7.59 5.03
C SER A 83 4.95 8.17 4.22
N TYR A 84 5.30 7.54 3.10
CA TYR A 84 6.31 8.07 2.17
C TYR A 84 5.88 9.41 1.57
N ASP A 85 4.63 9.57 1.14
CA ASP A 85 4.08 10.82 0.62
C ASP A 85 4.12 11.93 1.69
N LYS A 86 3.69 11.62 2.92
CA LYS A 86 3.81 12.55 4.07
C LYS A 86 5.26 12.96 4.33
N SER A 87 6.22 12.07 4.12
CA SER A 87 7.63 12.39 4.25
C SER A 87 8.08 13.41 3.22
N SER A 88 7.56 13.30 1.98
CA SER A 88 7.88 14.23 0.88
C SER A 88 7.33 15.64 1.12
N GLU A 89 6.18 15.74 1.77
CA GLU A 89 5.53 17.00 2.12
C GLU A 89 6.08 17.64 3.41
N ALA A 90 6.80 16.87 4.23
CA ALA A 90 7.30 17.35 5.52
C ALA A 90 8.40 18.41 5.35
N LYS A 91 8.15 19.61 5.91
CA LYS A 91 9.11 20.73 5.89
C LYS A 91 10.25 20.59 6.91
N ASN A 92 10.06 19.78 7.92
CA ASN A 92 11.03 19.54 8.99
C ASN A 92 11.68 18.19 8.81
N VAL A 93 13.03 18.15 8.87
CA VAL A 93 13.83 16.92 8.65
C VAL A 93 13.48 15.83 9.67
N GLU A 94 13.26 16.17 10.94
CA GLU A 94 12.91 15.20 11.96
C GLU A 94 11.56 14.52 11.66
N LYS A 95 10.55 15.31 11.23
CA LYS A 95 9.26 14.76 10.80
C LYS A 95 9.41 13.92 9.54
N LYS A 96 10.24 14.35 8.60
CA LYS A 96 10.53 13.59 7.39
C LYS A 96 11.12 12.25 7.74
N ILE A 97 12.15 12.21 8.57
CA ILE A 97 12.79 10.98 9.04
C ILE A 97 11.77 10.07 9.74
N LYS A 98 10.92 10.63 10.62
CA LYS A 98 9.86 9.87 11.28
C LYS A 98 8.96 9.16 10.27
N TYR A 99 8.41 9.89 9.30
CA TYR A 99 7.53 9.32 8.28
C TYR A 99 8.25 8.29 7.38
N VAL A 100 9.54 8.50 7.09
CA VAL A 100 10.35 7.53 6.36
C VAL A 100 10.47 6.21 7.14
N TYR A 101 10.68 6.24 8.46
CA TYR A 101 10.72 5.03 9.28
C TYR A 101 9.35 4.34 9.37
N GLU A 102 8.26 5.11 9.48
CA GLU A 102 6.90 4.55 9.41
C GLU A 102 6.65 3.86 8.05
N ALA A 103 7.07 4.47 6.94
CA ALA A 103 6.97 3.88 5.63
C ALA A 103 7.78 2.57 5.50
N ILE A 104 8.99 2.54 6.04
CA ILE A 104 9.82 1.34 6.07
C ILE A 104 9.13 0.21 6.85
N GLU A 105 8.59 0.50 8.03
CA GLU A 105 7.91 -0.51 8.85
C GLU A 105 6.75 -1.17 8.09
N HIS A 106 5.91 -0.37 7.46
CA HIS A 106 4.79 -0.87 6.67
C HIS A 106 5.24 -1.61 5.40
N ALA A 107 6.26 -1.12 4.69
CA ALA A 107 6.81 -1.81 3.53
C ALA A 107 7.38 -3.19 3.90
N GLU A 108 8.07 -3.31 5.02
CA GLU A 108 8.59 -4.59 5.51
C GLU A 108 7.49 -5.57 5.91
N LYS A 109 6.42 -5.10 6.56
CA LYS A 109 5.23 -5.92 6.85
C LYS A 109 4.59 -6.42 5.57
N SER A 110 4.42 -5.54 4.58
CA SER A 110 3.91 -5.89 3.26
C SER A 110 4.74 -6.99 2.59
N ILE A 111 6.07 -6.82 2.55
CA ILE A 111 7.01 -7.80 2.00
C ILE A 111 6.97 -9.13 2.76
N ALA A 112 6.83 -9.10 4.08
CA ALA A 112 6.70 -10.31 4.89
C ALA A 112 5.44 -11.11 4.56
N LEU A 113 4.35 -10.42 4.21
CA LEU A 113 3.08 -11.04 3.80
C LEU A 113 3.11 -11.52 2.34
N ASN A 114 3.71 -10.73 1.45
CA ASN A 114 3.85 -11.06 0.03
C ASN A 114 5.24 -10.67 -0.51
N ARG A 115 6.15 -11.64 -0.58
CA ARG A 115 7.54 -11.46 -1.04
C ARG A 115 7.67 -11.12 -2.53
N ASN A 116 6.57 -11.14 -3.29
CA ASN A 116 6.57 -10.84 -4.73
C ASN A 116 5.90 -9.50 -5.04
N LEU A 117 5.54 -8.71 -4.06
CA LEU A 117 4.96 -7.38 -4.25
C LEU A 117 6.08 -6.36 -4.52
N THR A 118 6.42 -6.16 -5.78
CA THR A 118 7.50 -5.28 -6.25
C THR A 118 7.34 -3.84 -5.74
N ASP A 119 6.11 -3.33 -5.73
CA ASP A 119 5.81 -1.97 -5.29
C ASP A 119 6.25 -1.70 -3.83
N ALA A 120 6.11 -2.68 -2.94
CA ALA A 120 6.58 -2.55 -1.56
C ALA A 120 8.11 -2.47 -1.46
N TYR A 121 8.83 -3.20 -2.32
CA TYR A 121 10.30 -3.06 -2.42
C TYR A 121 10.70 -1.70 -2.97
N ASN A 122 9.96 -1.13 -3.92
CA ASN A 122 10.25 0.19 -4.49
C ASN A 122 10.12 1.29 -3.44
N VAL A 123 9.04 1.27 -2.63
CA VAL A 123 8.90 2.23 -1.52
C VAL A 123 10.01 2.04 -0.49
N LEU A 124 10.34 0.80 -0.13
CA LEU A 124 11.43 0.51 0.82
C LEU A 124 12.77 1.01 0.28
N ALA A 125 13.08 0.77 -1.00
CA ALA A 125 14.30 1.26 -1.64
C ALA A 125 14.37 2.79 -1.62
N SER A 126 13.27 3.48 -1.95
CA SER A 126 13.20 4.95 -1.93
C SER A 126 13.44 5.53 -0.53
N CYS A 127 12.87 4.89 0.49
CA CYS A 127 13.12 5.26 1.88
C CYS A 127 14.57 5.08 2.30
N LEU A 128 15.17 3.94 1.98
CA LEU A 128 16.58 3.64 2.28
C LEU A 128 17.53 4.54 1.50
N PHE A 129 17.19 4.88 0.25
CA PHE A 129 17.93 5.86 -0.55
C PHE A 129 17.97 7.21 0.14
N PHE A 130 16.84 7.68 0.68
CA PHE A 130 16.80 8.93 1.45
C PHE A 130 17.68 8.83 2.70
N LEU A 131 17.54 7.76 3.51
CA LEU A 131 18.27 7.62 4.78
C LEU A 131 19.80 7.55 4.58
N ARG A 132 20.29 6.96 3.47
CA ARG A 132 21.71 6.91 3.18
C ARG A 132 22.31 8.28 2.83
N LEU A 133 21.49 9.19 2.27
CA LEU A 133 21.91 10.53 1.86
C LEU A 133 21.76 11.57 2.96
N GLU A 134 20.92 11.28 3.97
CA GLU A 134 20.64 12.22 5.05
C GLU A 134 21.86 12.42 5.94
N SER A 135 22.38 13.65 5.96
CA SER A 135 23.62 13.99 6.64
C SER A 135 23.55 13.82 8.17
N SER A 136 22.36 13.96 8.75
CA SER A 136 22.14 13.76 10.20
C SER A 136 22.25 12.29 10.63
N LEU A 137 22.21 11.33 9.68
CA LEU A 137 22.24 9.90 9.90
C LEU A 137 23.55 9.22 9.42
N GLN A 138 24.67 9.96 9.38
CA GLN A 138 25.94 9.45 8.87
C GLN A 138 26.41 8.16 9.55
N HIS A 139 26.08 7.97 10.82
CA HIS A 139 26.47 6.77 11.57
C HIS A 139 25.87 5.47 10.96
N ASP A 140 24.67 5.54 10.38
CA ASP A 140 23.96 4.40 9.80
C ASP A 140 24.12 4.32 8.27
N ARG A 141 24.93 5.18 7.67
CA ARG A 141 25.03 5.32 6.22
C ARG A 141 25.42 4.02 5.51
N GLU A 142 26.45 3.35 5.99
CA GLU A 142 26.96 2.11 5.38
C GLU A 142 25.92 0.99 5.46
N LYS A 143 25.25 0.87 6.61
CA LYS A 143 24.15 -0.07 6.82
C LYS A 143 22.98 0.21 5.85
N ASN A 144 22.60 1.47 5.72
CA ASN A 144 21.50 1.87 4.84
C ASN A 144 21.89 1.68 3.36
N GLU A 145 23.14 1.93 2.98
CA GLU A 145 23.66 1.67 1.64
C GLU A 145 23.59 0.19 1.27
N THR A 146 24.09 -0.69 2.15
CA THR A 146 24.08 -2.15 1.93
C THR A 146 22.64 -2.64 1.77
N ARG A 147 21.77 -2.22 2.68
CA ARG A 147 20.36 -2.60 2.66
C ARG A 147 19.62 -2.07 1.44
N TYR A 148 19.91 -0.84 1.02
CA TYR A 148 19.36 -0.27 -0.21
C TYR A 148 19.69 -1.13 -1.42
N ARG A 149 20.96 -1.54 -1.59
CA ARG A 149 21.39 -2.38 -2.71
C ARG A 149 20.66 -3.71 -2.75
N GLU A 150 20.58 -4.41 -1.63
CA GLU A 150 19.87 -5.70 -1.51
C GLU A 150 18.39 -5.57 -1.91
N VAL A 151 17.72 -4.51 -1.45
CA VAL A 151 16.31 -4.25 -1.73
C VAL A 151 16.11 -3.86 -3.20
N ALA A 152 16.95 -3.00 -3.76
CA ALA A 152 16.89 -2.57 -5.15
C ALA A 152 17.15 -3.74 -6.13
N GLU A 153 18.15 -4.58 -5.86
CA GLU A 153 18.41 -5.79 -6.62
C GLU A 153 17.22 -6.75 -6.57
N LYS A 154 16.59 -6.89 -5.40
CA LYS A 154 15.41 -7.73 -5.25
C LYS A 154 14.22 -7.17 -6.02
N SER A 155 13.94 -5.88 -5.95
CA SER A 155 12.89 -5.23 -6.74
C SER A 155 13.11 -5.46 -8.24
N TYR A 156 14.30 -5.18 -8.73
CA TYR A 156 14.66 -5.39 -10.14
C TYR A 156 14.51 -6.86 -10.57
N SER A 157 14.87 -7.81 -9.71
CA SER A 157 14.73 -9.24 -10.02
C SER A 157 13.27 -9.69 -10.16
N LEU A 158 12.34 -9.01 -9.48
CA LEU A 158 10.90 -9.31 -9.52
C LEU A 158 10.23 -8.72 -10.76
N ASP A 159 10.60 -7.52 -11.13
CA ASP A 159 10.08 -6.83 -12.32
C ASP A 159 11.16 -5.93 -12.98
N PRO A 160 11.95 -6.49 -13.89
CA PRO A 160 13.02 -5.76 -14.58
C PRO A 160 12.53 -4.63 -15.52
N TYR A 161 11.26 -4.61 -15.84
CA TYR A 161 10.65 -3.63 -16.74
C TYR A 161 9.84 -2.56 -16.02
N ASN A 162 9.74 -2.62 -14.69
CA ASN A 162 9.08 -1.61 -13.91
C ASN A 162 9.90 -0.31 -13.94
N PRO A 163 9.32 0.82 -14.41
CA PRO A 163 10.04 2.09 -14.48
C PRO A 163 10.42 2.65 -13.10
N ASP A 164 9.74 2.19 -12.05
CA ASP A 164 9.98 2.58 -10.65
C ASP A 164 11.00 1.65 -9.96
N SER A 165 11.46 0.58 -10.63
CA SER A 165 12.54 -0.28 -10.12
C SER A 165 13.84 0.50 -10.17
N VAL A 166 14.29 0.99 -9.02
CA VAL A 166 15.49 1.81 -8.87
C VAL A 166 16.73 0.90 -8.78
N LEU A 167 17.55 0.96 -9.81
CA LEU A 167 18.94 0.45 -9.76
C LEU A 167 19.90 1.59 -9.42
#